data_4f65efe72ff567a7da256559e04e273a
#
_entry.id   4f65efe72ff567a7da256559e04e273a
#
_cell.length_a   1.000
_cell.length_b   1.000
_cell.length_c   1.000
_cell.angle_alpha   90.00
_cell.angle_beta   90.00
_cell.angle_gamma   90.00
#
_symmetry.space_group_name_H-M   'P 1'
#
loop_
_entity.id
_entity.type
_entity.pdbx_description
1 polymer ?
#
loop_
_entity_poly.entity_id
_entity_poly.type
_entity_poly.pdbx_seq_one_letter_code
_entity_poly.pdbx_strand_id
1 'polypeptide(L)'
;KTVQDFGRKYKIFMHNGGGCDTAPPTTMNILSWNCRGLGNPRAVTVLSHLVGVKAPKIVFLMETKQSVEEMRSIKEDLQYHAIFTVPSLGRSGGLAMIWKEDVDLHVQTSSQNHIDAIVFSSTGPPWRITGFYGQPEENRRHETWSLLRLLHSWYSMPWVCIGDYNEILSS
;
A
#
# COMPACT_ATOMS: atom_id res chain seq x y z
N LYS A 1 9.32 11.88 9.11
CA LYS A 1 8.72 10.56 8.78
C LYS A 1 8.85 9.68 10.01
N THR A 2 7.75 9.31 10.62
CA THR A 2 7.76 8.38 11.75
C THR A 2 7.27 7.03 11.24
N VAL A 3 8.11 6.01 11.33
CA VAL A 3 7.75 4.63 11.02
C VAL A 3 7.50 3.93 12.35
N GLN A 4 6.29 3.44 12.57
CA GLN A 4 6.00 2.54 13.67
C GLN A 4 6.02 1.11 13.12
N ASP A 5 7.01 0.33 13.52
CA ASP A 5 7.13 -1.08 13.19
C ASP A 5 6.49 -1.92 14.30
N PHE A 6 5.39 -2.60 13.98
CA PHE A 6 4.68 -3.49 14.90
C PHE A 6 4.98 -4.96 14.59
N GLY A 7 6.27 -5.28 14.42
CA GLY A 7 6.71 -6.61 14.08
C GLY A 7 6.60 -6.94 12.56
N ARG A 8 7.00 -8.15 12.16
CA ARG A 8 7.16 -8.55 10.74
C ARG A 8 5.88 -8.58 9.88
N LYS A 9 4.73 -8.16 10.42
CA LYS A 9 3.43 -8.35 9.74
C LYS A 9 2.84 -7.10 9.08
N TYR A 10 3.08 -5.90 9.59
CA TYR A 10 2.54 -4.66 8.99
C TYR A 10 3.40 -3.44 9.35
N LYS A 11 3.36 -2.43 8.50
CA LYS A 11 4.06 -1.15 8.69
C LYS A 11 3.09 0.00 8.51
N ILE A 12 3.18 1.00 9.38
CA ILE A 12 2.42 2.23 9.30
C ILE A 12 3.39 3.36 9.02
N PHE A 13 3.10 4.09 7.95
CA PHE A 13 3.85 5.27 7.57
C PHE A 13 2.99 6.50 7.85
N MET A 14 3.53 7.43 8.63
CA MET A 14 2.92 8.73 8.85
C MET A 14 3.71 9.78 8.08
N HIS A 15 3.05 10.48 7.18
CA HIS A 15 3.63 11.60 6.48
C HIS A 15 3.14 12.90 7.12
N ASN A 16 4.03 13.62 7.79
CA ASN A 16 3.75 14.97 8.25
C ASN A 16 4.10 15.92 7.11
N GLY A 17 3.10 16.50 6.48
CA GLY A 17 3.30 17.59 5.54
C GLY A 17 3.89 18.80 6.29
N GLY A 18 5.14 19.14 6.03
CA GLY A 18 5.73 20.40 6.48
C GLY A 18 5.20 21.53 5.62
N GLY A 19 4.34 22.36 6.16
CA GLY A 19 3.82 23.57 5.52
C GLY A 19 3.57 24.64 6.56
N CYS A 20 3.85 25.87 6.19
CA CYS A 20 3.75 27.11 6.95
C CYS A 20 2.42 27.26 7.71
N ASP A 21 2.53 27.83 8.90
CA ASP A 21 1.51 28.15 9.90
C ASP A 21 0.11 28.48 9.39
N THR A 22 -0.90 27.67 9.72
CA THR A 22 -2.25 28.04 10.21
C THR A 22 -3.26 26.89 10.24
N ALA A 23 -2.95 25.67 9.76
CA ALA A 23 -3.82 24.50 9.95
C ALA A 23 -3.00 23.34 10.52
N PRO A 24 -3.56 22.51 11.44
CA PRO A 24 -2.84 21.32 11.88
C PRO A 24 -2.54 20.44 10.65
N PRO A 25 -1.29 19.95 10.49
CA PRO A 25 -0.94 19.10 9.34
C PRO A 25 -1.87 17.90 9.35
N THR A 26 -2.61 17.69 8.27
CA THR A 26 -3.41 16.47 8.08
C THR A 26 -2.44 15.30 7.98
N THR A 27 -2.26 14.60 9.08
CA THR A 27 -1.40 13.43 9.14
C THR A 27 -2.00 12.34 8.24
N MET A 28 -1.29 11.98 7.17
CA MET A 28 -1.72 10.89 6.30
C MET A 28 -1.17 9.56 6.81
N ASN A 29 -2.05 8.74 7.39
CA ASN A 29 -1.72 7.40 7.84
C ASN A 29 -1.85 6.41 6.68
N ILE A 30 -0.83 5.59 6.47
CA ILE A 30 -0.81 4.56 5.44
C ILE A 30 -0.54 3.23 6.12
N LEU A 31 -1.37 2.23 5.83
CA LEU A 31 -1.20 0.86 6.28
C LEU A 31 -0.70 0.01 5.11
N SER A 32 0.39 -0.72 5.32
CA SER A 32 0.88 -1.76 4.40
C SER A 32 0.87 -3.10 5.13
N TRP A 33 0.22 -4.12 4.54
CA TRP A 33 0.07 -5.42 5.19
C TRP A 33 0.11 -6.58 4.19
N ASN A 34 1.04 -7.53 4.44
CA ASN A 34 1.01 -8.84 3.80
C ASN A 34 0.00 -9.72 4.56
N CYS A 35 -1.20 -9.88 4.00
CA CYS A 35 -2.33 -10.55 4.67
C CYS A 35 -2.31 -12.07 4.50
N ARG A 36 -1.49 -12.62 3.60
CA ARG A 36 -1.35 -14.07 3.33
C ARG A 36 -2.67 -14.79 3.04
N GLY A 37 -3.61 -14.08 2.43
CA GLY A 37 -4.93 -14.57 2.05
C GLY A 37 -6.06 -14.00 2.92
N LEU A 38 -7.00 -13.31 2.28
CA LEU A 38 -8.20 -12.75 2.92
C LEU A 38 -9.42 -13.67 2.82
N GLY A 39 -9.29 -14.87 2.23
CA GLY A 39 -10.33 -15.90 2.28
C GLY A 39 -10.53 -16.50 3.68
N ASN A 40 -9.64 -16.23 4.62
CA ASN A 40 -9.81 -16.60 6.01
C ASN A 40 -10.54 -15.47 6.78
N PRO A 41 -11.73 -15.72 7.37
CA PRO A 41 -12.48 -14.71 8.12
C PRO A 41 -11.67 -14.05 9.24
N ARG A 42 -10.74 -14.78 9.86
CA ARG A 42 -9.86 -14.22 10.89
C ARG A 42 -8.94 -13.13 10.32
N ALA A 43 -8.47 -13.28 9.08
CA ALA A 43 -7.63 -12.27 8.45
C ALA A 43 -8.44 -11.00 8.17
N VAL A 44 -9.68 -11.13 7.72
CA VAL A 44 -10.58 -9.99 7.53
C VAL A 44 -10.88 -9.28 8.87
N THR A 45 -11.11 -10.04 9.94
CA THR A 45 -11.31 -9.48 11.29
C THR A 45 -10.08 -8.69 11.77
N VAL A 46 -8.87 -9.22 11.54
CA VAL A 46 -7.62 -8.51 11.88
C VAL A 46 -7.49 -7.23 11.07
N LEU A 47 -7.79 -7.27 9.76
CA LEU A 47 -7.75 -6.10 8.91
C LEU A 47 -8.74 -5.02 9.40
N SER A 48 -9.98 -5.41 9.70
CA SER A 48 -11.01 -4.50 10.21
C SER A 48 -10.58 -3.86 11.54
N HIS A 49 -9.98 -4.64 12.43
CA HIS A 49 -9.45 -4.10 13.69
C HIS A 49 -8.31 -3.10 13.46
N LEU A 50 -7.34 -3.44 12.60
CA LEU A 50 -6.23 -2.55 12.26
C LEU A 50 -6.72 -1.23 11.66
N VAL A 51 -7.68 -1.32 10.73
CA VAL A 51 -8.31 -0.15 10.10
C VAL A 51 -9.06 0.69 11.13
N GLY A 52 -9.82 0.06 12.01
CA GLY A 52 -10.57 0.77 13.06
C GLY A 52 -9.67 1.51 14.05
N VAL A 53 -8.57 0.88 14.48
CA VAL A 53 -7.65 1.47 15.48
C VAL A 53 -6.73 2.53 14.86
N LYS A 54 -6.25 2.31 13.62
CA LYS A 54 -5.23 3.17 13.01
C LYS A 54 -5.79 4.21 12.06
N ALA A 55 -7.06 4.05 11.66
CA ALA A 55 -7.76 4.93 10.73
C ALA A 55 -6.91 5.35 9.52
N PRO A 56 -6.28 4.39 8.79
CA PRO A 56 -5.42 4.75 7.68
C PRO A 56 -6.26 5.34 6.54
N LYS A 57 -5.71 6.34 5.85
CA LYS A 57 -6.34 6.93 4.65
C LYS A 57 -6.07 6.09 3.41
N ILE A 58 -4.92 5.44 3.35
CA ILE A 58 -4.53 4.52 2.28
C ILE A 58 -4.13 3.19 2.91
N VAL A 59 -4.61 2.08 2.33
CA VAL A 59 -4.24 0.72 2.74
C VAL A 59 -3.71 -0.01 1.52
N PHE A 60 -2.51 -0.57 1.63
CA PHE A 60 -1.93 -1.45 0.64
C PHE A 60 -1.87 -2.89 1.19
N LEU A 61 -2.49 -3.81 0.47
CA LEU A 61 -2.59 -5.22 0.82
C LEU A 61 -1.83 -6.08 -0.17
N MET A 62 -1.09 -7.03 0.34
CA MET A 62 -0.32 -8.00 -0.45
C MET A 62 -0.77 -9.42 -0.12
N GLU A 63 -0.62 -10.31 -1.10
CA GLU A 63 -1.07 -11.70 -1.03
C GLU A 63 -2.55 -11.81 -0.65
N THR A 64 -3.41 -11.01 -1.29
CA THR A 64 -4.85 -11.02 -0.98
C THR A 64 -5.49 -12.36 -1.31
N LYS A 65 -5.05 -13.02 -2.37
CA LYS A 65 -5.57 -14.31 -2.87
C LYS A 65 -7.08 -14.28 -3.08
N GLN A 66 -7.60 -13.14 -3.49
CA GLN A 66 -9.02 -12.88 -3.70
C GLN A 66 -9.29 -12.44 -5.14
N SER A 67 -10.52 -12.64 -5.58
CA SER A 67 -11.06 -12.05 -6.79
C SER A 67 -11.30 -10.54 -6.63
N VAL A 68 -11.56 -9.87 -7.75
CA VAL A 68 -11.90 -8.44 -7.76
C VAL A 68 -13.19 -8.18 -6.98
N GLU A 69 -14.17 -9.06 -7.14
CA GLU A 69 -15.49 -8.96 -6.49
C GLU A 69 -15.39 -9.12 -4.98
N GLU A 70 -14.64 -10.11 -4.51
CA GLU A 70 -14.39 -10.32 -3.09
C GLU A 70 -13.65 -9.13 -2.46
N MET A 71 -12.67 -8.57 -3.17
CA MET A 71 -11.96 -7.38 -2.70
C MET A 71 -12.85 -6.14 -2.67
N ARG A 72 -13.82 -6.00 -3.58
CA ARG A 72 -14.81 -4.92 -3.52
C ARG A 72 -15.71 -5.04 -2.29
N SER A 73 -16.19 -6.25 -1.98
CA SER A 73 -16.97 -6.50 -0.76
C SER A 73 -16.19 -6.13 0.49
N ILE A 74 -14.93 -6.56 0.59
CA ILE A 74 -14.04 -6.19 1.71
C ILE A 74 -13.87 -4.67 1.82
N LYS A 75 -13.68 -3.96 0.70
CA LYS A 75 -13.57 -2.49 0.69
C LYS A 75 -14.85 -1.83 1.24
N GLU A 76 -16.03 -2.34 0.88
CA GLU A 76 -17.34 -1.85 1.37
C GLU A 76 -17.49 -2.08 2.86
N ASP A 77 -17.19 -3.28 3.35
CA ASP A 77 -17.22 -3.62 4.77
C ASP A 77 -16.28 -2.73 5.60
N LEU A 78 -15.13 -2.35 5.05
CA LEU A 78 -14.18 -1.44 5.68
C LEU A 78 -14.55 0.04 5.52
N GLN A 79 -15.61 0.36 4.78
CA GLN A 79 -16.09 1.72 4.53
C GLN A 79 -15.04 2.63 3.86
N TYR A 80 -14.35 2.09 2.85
CA TYR A 80 -13.47 2.87 1.98
C TYR A 80 -14.19 3.28 0.70
N HIS A 81 -13.76 4.42 0.14
CA HIS A 81 -14.36 5.00 -1.06
C HIS A 81 -13.97 4.24 -2.32
N ALA A 82 -12.70 4.01 -2.52
CA ALA A 82 -12.18 3.46 -3.75
C ALA A 82 -11.17 2.33 -3.54
N ILE A 83 -11.01 1.51 -4.57
CA ILE A 83 -10.09 0.37 -4.61
C ILE A 83 -9.52 0.20 -6.01
N PHE A 84 -8.24 -0.16 -6.06
CA PHE A 84 -7.59 -0.74 -7.24
C PHE A 84 -7.02 -2.09 -6.87
N THR A 85 -7.25 -3.10 -7.70
CA THR A 85 -6.81 -4.48 -7.45
C THR A 85 -5.99 -5.02 -8.61
N VAL A 86 -4.94 -5.75 -8.28
CA VAL A 86 -4.26 -6.67 -9.19
C VAL A 86 -4.66 -8.09 -8.74
N PRO A 87 -5.44 -8.82 -9.54
CA PRO A 87 -5.92 -10.14 -9.12
C PRO A 87 -4.77 -11.12 -8.94
N SER A 88 -4.99 -12.11 -8.07
CA SER A 88 -4.05 -13.21 -7.88
C SER A 88 -3.95 -14.09 -9.13
N LEU A 89 -2.77 -14.66 -9.35
CA LEU A 89 -2.57 -15.70 -10.36
C LEU A 89 -2.67 -17.08 -9.68
N GLY A 90 -3.81 -17.72 -9.87
CA GLY A 90 -4.10 -18.97 -9.18
C GLY A 90 -4.20 -18.78 -7.66
N ARG A 91 -3.36 -19.49 -6.90
CA ARG A 91 -3.35 -19.47 -5.42
C ARG A 91 -2.33 -18.52 -4.81
N SER A 92 -1.66 -17.72 -5.60
CA SER A 92 -0.58 -16.83 -5.13
C SER A 92 -0.78 -15.39 -5.58
N GLY A 93 -0.17 -14.46 -4.86
CA GLY A 93 -0.19 -13.04 -5.19
C GLY A 93 -1.52 -12.36 -4.87
N GLY A 94 -1.87 -11.39 -5.68
CA GLY A 94 -2.99 -10.48 -5.46
C GLY A 94 -2.57 -9.27 -4.64
N LEU A 95 -2.76 -8.08 -5.23
CA LEU A 95 -2.49 -6.79 -4.58
C LEU A 95 -3.78 -5.96 -4.56
N ALA A 96 -3.93 -5.15 -3.53
CA ALA A 96 -4.98 -4.15 -3.49
C ALA A 96 -4.49 -2.86 -2.85
N MET A 97 -4.90 -1.75 -3.41
CA MET A 97 -4.76 -0.43 -2.82
C MET A 97 -6.16 0.15 -2.64
N ILE A 98 -6.52 0.50 -1.40
CA ILE A 98 -7.81 1.07 -1.04
C ILE A 98 -7.62 2.39 -0.34
N TRP A 99 -8.50 3.37 -0.58
CA TRP A 99 -8.34 4.70 -0.01
C TRP A 99 -9.67 5.39 0.30
N LYS A 100 -9.61 6.37 1.20
CA LYS A 100 -10.75 7.16 1.64
C LYS A 100 -11.13 8.22 0.61
N GLU A 101 -12.35 8.76 0.71
CA GLU A 101 -12.91 9.77 -0.20
C GLU A 101 -12.10 11.07 -0.25
N ASP A 102 -11.48 11.45 0.87
CA ASP A 102 -10.66 12.66 0.98
C ASP A 102 -9.23 12.49 0.43
N VAL A 103 -8.93 11.37 -0.23
CA VAL A 103 -7.65 11.09 -0.88
C VAL A 103 -7.81 11.08 -2.39
N ASP A 104 -7.28 12.11 -3.04
CA ASP A 104 -7.23 12.20 -4.50
C ASP A 104 -6.05 11.38 -5.04
N LEU A 105 -6.29 10.09 -5.31
CA LEU A 105 -5.28 9.11 -5.70
C LEU A 105 -5.57 8.57 -7.11
N HIS A 106 -4.57 8.65 -7.98
CA HIS A 106 -4.64 8.18 -9.35
C HIS A 106 -3.58 7.12 -9.63
N VAL A 107 -4.02 5.89 -9.89
CA VAL A 107 -3.12 4.79 -10.25
C VAL A 107 -2.51 5.05 -11.63
N GLN A 108 -1.20 4.95 -11.73
CA GLN A 108 -0.43 5.18 -12.95
C GLN A 108 -0.06 3.85 -13.63
N THR A 109 0.49 2.93 -12.86
CA THR A 109 0.91 1.62 -13.37
C THR A 109 0.71 0.53 -12.33
N SER A 110 0.62 -0.71 -12.80
CA SER A 110 0.53 -1.88 -11.93
C SER A 110 1.11 -3.12 -12.60
N SER A 111 1.50 -4.07 -11.78
CA SER A 111 1.89 -5.42 -12.18
C SER A 111 1.58 -6.40 -11.04
N GLN A 112 1.95 -7.65 -11.18
CA GLN A 112 1.83 -8.63 -10.09
C GLN A 112 2.68 -8.26 -8.86
N ASN A 113 3.63 -7.33 -9.02
CA ASN A 113 4.58 -6.94 -7.99
C ASN A 113 4.41 -5.51 -7.48
N HIS A 114 3.56 -4.68 -8.11
CA HIS A 114 3.36 -3.30 -7.66
C HIS A 114 2.02 -2.70 -8.07
N ILE A 115 1.62 -1.69 -7.30
CA ILE A 115 0.62 -0.69 -7.66
C ILE A 115 1.26 0.67 -7.41
N ASP A 116 1.37 1.48 -8.46
CA ASP A 116 1.99 2.79 -8.42
C ASP A 116 0.95 3.88 -8.66
N ALA A 117 0.94 4.91 -7.84
CA ALA A 117 -0.06 5.96 -7.89
C ALA A 117 0.52 7.34 -7.54
N ILE A 118 -0.12 8.39 -8.05
CA ILE A 118 0.12 9.77 -7.66
C ILE A 118 -1.02 10.21 -6.75
N VAL A 119 -0.67 10.85 -5.64
CA VAL A 119 -1.60 11.46 -4.70
C VAL A 119 -1.50 12.97 -4.86
N PHE A 120 -2.62 13.59 -5.19
CA PHE A 120 -2.74 15.05 -5.26
C PHE A 120 -3.17 15.60 -3.90
N SER A 121 -2.69 16.78 -3.58
CA SER A 121 -3.01 17.46 -2.33
C SER A 121 -3.45 18.88 -2.65
N SER A 122 -4.50 19.34 -1.98
CA SER A 122 -4.95 20.73 -2.07
C SER A 122 -4.00 21.73 -1.37
N THR A 123 -3.11 21.24 -0.49
CA THR A 123 -2.26 22.06 0.38
C THR A 123 -0.76 21.90 0.10
N GLY A 124 -0.37 21.08 -0.87
CA GLY A 124 1.05 20.82 -1.16
C GLY A 124 1.27 20.21 -2.53
N PRO A 125 2.53 20.00 -2.92
CA PRO A 125 2.86 19.37 -4.18
C PRO A 125 2.35 17.93 -4.22
N PRO A 126 2.03 17.40 -5.43
CA PRO A 126 1.70 16.00 -5.58
C PRO A 126 2.90 15.13 -5.16
N TRP A 127 2.58 13.93 -4.68
CA TRP A 127 3.58 12.96 -4.28
C TRP A 127 3.18 11.57 -4.77
N ARG A 128 4.14 10.68 -4.84
CA ARG A 128 3.97 9.36 -5.41
C ARG A 128 3.99 8.30 -4.32
N ILE A 129 3.11 7.32 -4.44
CA ILE A 129 3.10 6.12 -3.62
C ILE A 129 3.20 4.88 -4.49
N THR A 130 4.12 3.99 -4.14
CA THR A 130 4.21 2.66 -4.74
C THR A 130 4.02 1.62 -3.65
N GLY A 131 2.94 0.85 -3.76
CA GLY A 131 2.76 -0.39 -3.04
C GLY A 131 3.54 -1.50 -3.75
N PHE A 132 4.41 -2.20 -3.05
CA PHE A 132 5.37 -3.11 -3.65
C PHE A 132 5.39 -4.47 -2.97
N TYR A 133 5.43 -5.54 -3.77
CA TYR A 133 5.61 -6.92 -3.33
C TYR A 133 6.78 -7.54 -4.08
N GLY A 134 7.91 -7.67 -3.39
CA GLY A 134 9.15 -8.21 -3.95
C GLY A 134 9.05 -9.69 -4.29
N GLN A 135 9.92 -10.15 -5.15
CA GLN A 135 10.01 -11.56 -5.53
C GLN A 135 10.44 -12.39 -4.31
N PRO A 136 9.64 -13.40 -3.91
CA PRO A 136 10.00 -14.26 -2.80
C PRO A 136 11.16 -15.22 -3.16
N GLU A 137 11.31 -15.54 -4.45
CA GLU A 137 12.34 -16.42 -4.96
C GLU A 137 13.68 -15.69 -5.05
N GLU A 138 14.72 -16.24 -4.42
CA GLU A 138 16.03 -15.60 -4.30
C GLU A 138 16.66 -15.28 -5.66
N ASN A 139 16.59 -16.21 -6.60
CA ASN A 139 17.13 -16.06 -7.97
C ASN A 139 16.44 -14.95 -8.78
N ARG A 140 15.23 -14.52 -8.37
CA ARG A 140 14.43 -13.49 -9.04
C ARG A 140 14.42 -12.14 -8.30
N ARG A 141 15.06 -12.01 -7.15
CA ARG A 141 15.08 -10.75 -6.37
C ARG A 141 15.66 -9.57 -7.14
N HIS A 142 16.57 -9.83 -8.08
CA HIS A 142 17.11 -8.80 -8.96
C HIS A 142 16.03 -8.10 -9.81
N GLU A 143 14.92 -8.79 -10.14
CA GLU A 143 13.78 -8.21 -10.85
C GLU A 143 13.11 -7.12 -10.01
N THR A 144 13.01 -7.34 -8.69
CA THR A 144 12.53 -6.39 -7.69
C THR A 144 13.25 -5.05 -7.78
N TRP A 145 14.57 -5.10 -7.73
CA TRP A 145 15.41 -3.89 -7.77
C TRP A 145 15.40 -3.22 -9.14
N SER A 146 15.32 -4.01 -10.20
CA SER A 146 15.22 -3.49 -11.57
C SER A 146 13.91 -2.73 -11.77
N LEU A 147 12.80 -3.26 -11.28
CA LEU A 147 11.51 -2.58 -11.32
C LEU A 147 11.53 -1.27 -10.49
N LEU A 148 12.09 -1.29 -9.29
CA LEU A 148 12.20 -0.07 -8.48
C LEU A 148 13.05 1.02 -9.13
N ARG A 149 14.17 0.65 -9.77
CA ARG A 149 15.00 1.61 -10.54
C ARG A 149 14.23 2.18 -11.72
N LEU A 150 13.50 1.35 -12.45
CA LEU A 150 12.65 1.78 -13.57
C LEU A 150 11.57 2.76 -13.07
N LEU A 151 10.85 2.41 -12.02
CA LEU A 151 9.84 3.28 -11.43
C LEU A 151 10.43 4.61 -10.95
N HIS A 152 11.62 4.58 -10.36
CA HIS A 152 12.33 5.80 -9.92
C HIS A 152 12.67 6.73 -11.08
N SER A 153 13.00 6.18 -12.26
CA SER A 153 13.39 6.98 -13.41
C SER A 153 12.25 7.76 -14.08
N TRP A 154 10.98 7.41 -13.79
CA TRP A 154 9.83 8.00 -14.50
C TRP A 154 9.43 9.38 -13.99
N TYR A 155 9.64 9.66 -12.69
CA TYR A 155 9.18 10.90 -12.08
C TYR A 155 10.19 11.48 -11.09
N SER A 156 10.36 12.80 -11.16
CA SER A 156 11.13 13.56 -10.17
C SER A 156 10.18 14.25 -9.20
N MET A 157 9.61 13.49 -8.26
CA MET A 157 8.69 14.00 -7.23
C MET A 157 8.90 13.26 -5.90
N PRO A 158 8.41 13.80 -4.77
CA PRO A 158 8.43 13.08 -3.51
C PRO A 158 7.80 11.70 -3.65
N TRP A 159 8.52 10.65 -3.25
CA TRP A 159 8.12 9.26 -3.46
C TRP A 159 8.20 8.44 -2.18
N VAL A 160 7.13 7.69 -1.92
CA VAL A 160 7.03 6.73 -0.82
C VAL A 160 6.86 5.33 -1.39
N CYS A 161 7.77 4.43 -1.07
CA CYS A 161 7.67 3.01 -1.37
C CYS A 161 7.30 2.24 -0.10
N ILE A 162 6.25 1.42 -0.17
CA ILE A 162 5.76 0.61 0.94
C ILE A 162 5.56 -0.82 0.47
N GLY A 163 5.71 -1.79 1.36
CA GLY A 163 5.42 -3.19 1.03
C GLY A 163 6.37 -4.18 1.68
N ASP A 164 6.33 -5.39 1.16
CA ASP A 164 7.22 -6.49 1.53
C ASP A 164 8.24 -6.71 0.42
N TYR A 165 9.49 -6.42 0.70
CA TYR A 165 10.57 -6.52 -0.30
C TYR A 165 11.10 -7.94 -0.46
N ASN A 166 10.68 -8.86 0.41
CA ASN A 166 11.16 -10.25 0.46
C ASN A 166 12.70 -10.37 0.50
N GLU A 167 13.35 -9.35 1.07
CA GLU A 167 14.79 -9.31 1.29
C GLU A 167 15.12 -9.69 2.73
N ILE A 168 16.13 -10.56 2.88
CA ILE A 168 16.76 -10.82 4.17
C ILE A 168 17.89 -9.81 4.31
N LEU A 169 17.75 -8.88 5.24
CA LEU A 169 18.89 -8.08 5.67
C LEU A 169 19.83 -9.07 6.38
N SER A 170 20.93 -9.43 5.72
CA SER A 170 22.02 -10.13 6.39
C SER A 170 22.60 -9.21 7.46
N SER A 171 22.49 -9.63 8.71
CA SER A 171 23.16 -9.01 9.85
C SER A 171 24.66 -9.15 9.73
#